data_19944998daa76ed763b1e5d79de3eb8b
#
_entry.id   19944998daa76ed763b1e5d79de3eb8b
#
_cell.length_a   1.000
_cell.length_b   1.000
_cell.length_c   1.000
_cell.angle_alpha   90.00
_cell.angle_beta   90.00
_cell.angle_gamma   90.00
#
_symmetry.space_group_name_H-M   'P 1'
#
loop_
_entity.id
_entity.type
_entity.pdbx_description
1 polymer ?
#
loop_
_entity_poly.entity_id
_entity_poly.type
_entity_poly.pdbx_seq_one_letter_code
_entity_poly.pdbx_strand_id
1 'polypeptide(L)'
;MARSIQQLFDLNGQVALVTGGSRGLGLQMAHALGEAGAKIMLSSRKAADLEEAAAALQAVGIDASWIAADCGNEEDIRRLARETMERMGPIDILVNNAGATWGAPAEDHPVEAWDKVMNLNVRGYFILSQEVAKLSMIPRGKGRILNVASIAGLAGNPSEMKTIAYNTSKGAVVNFTRALAGEWGEHGITVNAICPGFFPSKMTYGLLEKLGADKMAAGAPLRRLGDDEDLKGLAVLFASEAGKHITGQWLAVDGGVSAIIGG
;
A
#
# COMPACT_ATOMS: atom_id res chain seq x y z
N MET A 1 -29.84 6.00 14.87
CA MET A 1 -28.99 7.12 15.34
C MET A 1 -27.73 7.17 14.49
N ALA A 2 -27.18 8.36 14.22
CA ALA A 2 -25.89 8.48 13.54
C ALA A 2 -24.76 7.92 14.43
N ARG A 3 -23.76 7.26 13.83
CA ARG A 3 -22.58 6.76 14.53
C ARG A 3 -21.68 7.92 14.99
N SER A 4 -21.00 7.77 16.13
CA SER A 4 -19.96 8.71 16.57
C SER A 4 -18.74 8.64 15.65
N ILE A 5 -17.84 9.63 15.74
CA ILE A 5 -16.61 9.62 14.96
C ILE A 5 -15.74 8.42 15.32
N GLN A 6 -15.66 8.04 16.59
CA GLN A 6 -14.93 6.86 17.04
C GLN A 6 -15.48 5.58 16.40
N GLN A 7 -16.82 5.43 16.36
CA GLN A 7 -17.47 4.29 15.72
C GLN A 7 -17.26 4.24 14.20
N LEU A 8 -17.07 5.39 13.56
CA LEU A 8 -16.78 5.43 12.12
C LEU A 8 -15.37 4.95 11.78
N PHE A 9 -14.40 5.15 12.68
CA PHE A 9 -13.02 4.72 12.51
C PHE A 9 -12.72 3.36 13.16
N ASP A 10 -13.70 2.74 13.82
CA ASP A 10 -13.55 1.43 14.49
C ASP A 10 -13.43 0.28 13.45
N LEU A 11 -12.38 -0.50 13.57
CA LEU A 11 -12.09 -1.68 12.74
C LEU A 11 -12.20 -3.00 13.51
N ASN A 12 -12.75 -3.00 14.73
CA ASN A 12 -12.92 -4.21 15.51
C ASN A 12 -13.65 -5.30 14.73
N GLY A 13 -13.10 -6.52 14.77
CA GLY A 13 -13.64 -7.69 14.09
C GLY A 13 -13.36 -7.75 12.58
N GLN A 14 -12.66 -6.77 12.01
CA GLN A 14 -12.25 -6.78 10.61
C GLN A 14 -10.87 -7.43 10.43
N VAL A 15 -10.65 -8.07 9.29
CA VAL A 15 -9.37 -8.67 8.89
C VAL A 15 -8.72 -7.83 7.81
N ALA A 16 -7.48 -7.40 8.06
CA ALA A 16 -6.66 -6.64 7.11
C ALA A 16 -5.48 -7.50 6.62
N LEU A 17 -5.40 -7.73 5.31
CA LEU A 17 -4.24 -8.32 4.65
C LEU A 17 -3.33 -7.22 4.12
N VAL A 18 -2.06 -7.18 4.56
CA VAL A 18 -1.09 -6.15 4.19
C VAL A 18 0.12 -6.78 3.51
N THR A 19 0.31 -6.54 2.22
CA THR A 19 1.49 -7.00 1.48
C THR A 19 2.67 -6.05 1.64
N GLY A 20 3.91 -6.59 1.65
CA GLY A 20 5.09 -5.79 2.00
C GLY A 20 5.05 -5.27 3.43
N GLY A 21 4.34 -5.98 4.33
CA GLY A 21 4.03 -5.57 5.68
C GLY A 21 5.13 -5.80 6.72
N SER A 22 6.28 -6.37 6.34
CA SER A 22 7.34 -6.68 7.31
C SER A 22 8.18 -5.45 7.74
N ARG A 23 8.01 -4.30 7.09
CA ARG A 23 8.75 -3.06 7.40
C ARG A 23 8.20 -1.86 6.64
N GLY A 24 8.73 -0.65 6.99
CA GLY A 24 8.44 0.61 6.30
C GLY A 24 6.95 0.91 6.20
N LEU A 25 6.51 1.47 5.07
CA LEU A 25 5.12 1.96 4.89
C LEU A 25 4.05 0.89 5.14
N GLY A 26 4.31 -0.36 4.71
CA GLY A 26 3.38 -1.46 4.93
C GLY A 26 3.20 -1.79 6.42
N LEU A 27 4.28 -1.80 7.20
CA LEU A 27 4.23 -2.04 8.64
C LEU A 27 3.58 -0.86 9.38
N GLN A 28 3.84 0.38 8.97
CA GLN A 28 3.20 1.58 9.54
C GLN A 28 1.68 1.53 9.36
N MET A 29 1.20 1.20 8.14
CA MET A 29 -0.22 1.05 7.87
C MET A 29 -0.83 -0.15 8.62
N ALA A 30 -0.13 -1.28 8.69
CA ALA A 30 -0.57 -2.44 9.46
C ALA A 30 -0.72 -2.10 10.95
N HIS A 31 0.23 -1.36 11.52
CA HIS A 31 0.17 -0.89 12.89
C HIS A 31 -1.07 0.00 13.11
N ALA A 32 -1.31 0.99 12.24
CA ALA A 32 -2.46 1.88 12.35
C ALA A 32 -3.81 1.14 12.26
N LEU A 33 -3.93 0.18 11.33
CA LEU A 33 -5.14 -0.63 11.20
C LEU A 33 -5.35 -1.51 12.43
N GLY A 34 -4.27 -2.05 13.00
CA GLY A 34 -4.30 -2.83 14.24
C GLY A 34 -4.66 -1.98 15.45
N GLU A 35 -4.11 -0.77 15.61
CA GLU A 35 -4.49 0.19 16.66
C GLU A 35 -5.98 0.56 16.57
N ALA A 36 -6.55 0.59 15.36
CA ALA A 36 -7.97 0.82 15.14
C ALA A 36 -8.84 -0.44 15.37
N GLY A 37 -8.26 -1.59 15.74
CA GLY A 37 -8.96 -2.82 16.12
C GLY A 37 -8.97 -3.94 15.08
N ALA A 38 -8.36 -3.76 13.90
CA ALA A 38 -8.30 -4.82 12.90
C ALA A 38 -7.33 -5.95 13.29
N LYS A 39 -7.67 -7.19 12.93
CA LYS A 39 -6.74 -8.30 12.91
C LYS A 39 -5.84 -8.18 11.69
N ILE A 40 -4.53 -8.36 11.87
CA ILE A 40 -3.54 -8.07 10.84
C ILE A 40 -2.90 -9.36 10.31
N MET A 41 -3.03 -9.61 9.01
CA MET A 41 -2.21 -10.57 8.29
C MET A 41 -1.12 -9.84 7.52
N LEU A 42 0.13 -10.04 7.93
CA LEU A 42 1.31 -9.50 7.24
C LEU A 42 1.79 -10.47 6.16
N SER A 43 2.19 -9.95 5.01
CA SER A 43 2.87 -10.77 4.00
C SER A 43 4.09 -10.07 3.41
N SER A 44 5.15 -10.85 3.23
CA SER A 44 6.35 -10.52 2.46
C SER A 44 7.11 -11.81 2.15
N ARG A 45 8.26 -11.71 1.44
CA ARG A 45 9.04 -12.90 1.03
C ARG A 45 9.85 -13.56 2.14
N LYS A 46 10.25 -12.82 3.17
CA LYS A 46 11.16 -13.30 4.22
C LYS A 46 10.41 -13.59 5.49
N ALA A 47 10.35 -14.88 5.87
CA ALA A 47 9.68 -15.33 7.09
C ALA A 47 10.24 -14.67 8.36
N ALA A 48 11.56 -14.59 8.51
CA ALA A 48 12.18 -13.98 9.69
C ALA A 48 11.80 -12.50 9.86
N ASP A 49 11.81 -11.70 8.78
CA ASP A 49 11.41 -10.28 8.83
C ASP A 49 9.91 -10.14 9.21
N LEU A 50 9.07 -11.11 8.82
CA LEU A 50 7.63 -11.15 9.13
C LEU A 50 7.37 -11.56 10.58
N GLU A 51 8.10 -12.54 11.07
CA GLU A 51 8.00 -13.01 12.45
C GLU A 51 8.34 -11.90 13.44
N GLU A 52 9.44 -11.17 13.18
CA GLU A 52 9.84 -10.00 13.98
C GLU A 52 8.74 -8.91 13.95
N ALA A 53 8.23 -8.58 12.75
CA ALA A 53 7.20 -7.57 12.59
C ALA A 53 5.88 -7.95 13.29
N ALA A 54 5.44 -9.21 13.16
CA ALA A 54 4.24 -9.70 13.83
C ALA A 54 4.40 -9.70 15.35
N ALA A 55 5.57 -10.14 15.87
CA ALA A 55 5.87 -10.10 17.29
C ALA A 55 5.85 -8.65 17.85
N ALA A 56 6.39 -7.68 17.09
CA ALA A 56 6.34 -6.28 17.48
C ALA A 56 4.91 -5.73 17.58
N LEU A 57 4.03 -6.09 16.63
CA LEU A 57 2.61 -5.73 16.68
C LEU A 57 1.89 -6.41 17.87
N GLN A 58 2.16 -7.69 18.10
CA GLN A 58 1.58 -8.45 19.21
C GLN A 58 2.00 -7.87 20.58
N ALA A 59 3.25 -7.41 20.70
CA ALA A 59 3.78 -6.79 21.92
C ALA A 59 3.03 -5.52 22.35
N VAL A 60 2.37 -4.84 21.41
CA VAL A 60 1.50 -3.68 21.67
C VAL A 60 0.00 -4.03 21.65
N GLY A 61 -0.33 -5.31 21.70
CA GLY A 61 -1.73 -5.79 21.84
C GLY A 61 -2.50 -5.93 20.53
N ILE A 62 -1.84 -5.85 19.37
CA ILE A 62 -2.47 -6.04 18.06
C ILE A 62 -2.52 -7.54 17.72
N ASP A 63 -3.70 -8.05 17.33
CA ASP A 63 -3.85 -9.40 16.82
C ASP A 63 -3.22 -9.49 15.42
N ALA A 64 -1.99 -10.00 15.34
CA ALA A 64 -1.19 -10.06 14.13
C ALA A 64 -0.68 -11.48 13.87
N SER A 65 -0.69 -11.87 12.60
CA SER A 65 -0.10 -13.11 12.09
C SER A 65 0.59 -12.82 10.76
N TRP A 66 1.26 -13.83 10.18
CA TRP A 66 1.98 -13.63 8.93
C TRP A 66 1.99 -14.87 8.02
N ILE A 67 2.15 -14.61 6.72
CA ILE A 67 2.34 -15.64 5.69
C ILE A 67 3.45 -15.16 4.75
N ALA A 68 4.50 -15.98 4.58
CA ALA A 68 5.54 -15.71 3.59
C ALA A 68 5.01 -16.00 2.18
N ALA A 69 5.05 -14.99 1.30
CA ALA A 69 4.62 -15.10 -0.09
C ALA A 69 5.36 -14.11 -0.99
N ASP A 70 5.62 -14.49 -2.23
CA ASP A 70 6.13 -13.58 -3.27
C ASP A 70 4.94 -13.04 -4.09
N CYS A 71 4.64 -11.75 -3.93
CA CYS A 71 3.60 -11.08 -4.71
C CYS A 71 3.95 -10.90 -6.21
N GLY A 72 5.10 -11.36 -6.66
CA GLY A 72 5.46 -11.54 -8.06
C GLY A 72 5.11 -12.93 -8.61
N ASN A 73 4.71 -13.87 -7.78
CA ASN A 73 4.32 -15.23 -8.12
C ASN A 73 2.83 -15.45 -7.96
N GLU A 74 2.15 -15.88 -9.01
CA GLU A 74 0.69 -16.03 -9.01
C GLU A 74 0.18 -17.11 -8.03
N GLU A 75 0.87 -18.25 -7.93
CA GLU A 75 0.49 -19.32 -7.00
C GLU A 75 0.57 -18.85 -5.55
N ASP A 76 1.66 -18.16 -5.22
CA ASP A 76 1.86 -17.57 -3.89
C ASP A 76 0.78 -16.55 -3.55
N ILE A 77 0.41 -15.68 -4.51
CA ILE A 77 -0.66 -14.69 -4.33
C ILE A 77 -2.00 -15.37 -4.02
N ARG A 78 -2.37 -16.38 -4.81
CA ARG A 78 -3.64 -17.11 -4.62
C ARG A 78 -3.64 -17.91 -3.33
N ARG A 79 -2.52 -18.54 -2.97
CA ARG A 79 -2.32 -19.20 -1.69
C ARG A 79 -2.45 -18.22 -0.52
N LEU A 80 -1.82 -17.06 -0.60
CA LEU A 80 -1.87 -16.02 0.43
C LEU A 80 -3.30 -15.62 0.77
N ALA A 81 -4.15 -15.36 -0.24
CA ALA A 81 -5.54 -15.00 -0.01
C ALA A 81 -6.32 -16.12 0.69
N ARG A 82 -6.18 -17.37 0.24
CA ARG A 82 -6.87 -18.53 0.82
C ARG A 82 -6.42 -18.80 2.27
N GLU A 83 -5.10 -18.88 2.51
CA GLU A 83 -4.57 -19.12 3.86
C GLU A 83 -4.92 -17.99 4.84
N THR A 84 -4.99 -16.73 4.37
CA THR A 84 -5.46 -15.64 5.22
C THR A 84 -6.89 -15.87 5.69
N MET A 85 -7.78 -16.25 4.78
CA MET A 85 -9.17 -16.54 5.13
C MET A 85 -9.32 -17.75 6.06
N GLU A 86 -8.55 -18.80 5.83
CA GLU A 86 -8.55 -20.00 6.68
C GLU A 86 -8.10 -19.69 8.11
N ARG A 87 -7.11 -18.83 8.28
CA ARG A 87 -6.51 -18.52 9.60
C ARG A 87 -7.23 -17.41 10.36
N MET A 88 -7.74 -16.40 9.67
CA MET A 88 -8.28 -15.20 10.31
C MET A 88 -9.75 -14.91 9.99
N GLY A 89 -10.32 -15.60 9.01
CA GLY A 89 -11.66 -15.33 8.50
C GLY A 89 -11.67 -14.43 7.27
N PRO A 90 -12.85 -13.96 6.88
CA PRO A 90 -13.03 -13.18 5.67
C PRO A 90 -12.20 -11.88 5.66
N ILE A 91 -11.52 -11.61 4.55
CA ILE A 91 -10.71 -10.41 4.39
C ILE A 91 -11.64 -9.21 4.12
N ASP A 92 -11.62 -8.22 5.01
CA ASP A 92 -12.39 -6.98 4.90
C ASP A 92 -11.57 -5.87 4.25
N ILE A 93 -10.26 -5.83 4.52
CA ILE A 93 -9.34 -4.78 4.11
C ILE A 93 -8.14 -5.43 3.41
N LEU A 94 -7.84 -4.96 2.19
CA LEU A 94 -6.64 -5.33 1.46
C LEU A 94 -5.75 -4.11 1.26
N VAL A 95 -4.49 -4.19 1.70
CA VAL A 95 -3.46 -3.19 1.44
C VAL A 95 -2.44 -3.77 0.46
N ASN A 96 -2.53 -3.37 -0.79
CA ASN A 96 -1.55 -3.64 -1.83
C ASN A 96 -0.38 -2.67 -1.68
N ASN A 97 0.68 -3.09 -0.99
CA ASN A 97 1.85 -2.24 -0.72
C ASN A 97 3.17 -2.86 -1.21
N ALA A 98 3.25 -4.18 -1.39
CA ALA A 98 4.45 -4.82 -1.91
C ALA A 98 4.89 -4.19 -3.23
N GLY A 99 6.16 -3.80 -3.35
CA GLY A 99 6.64 -3.13 -4.55
C GLY A 99 8.16 -3.19 -4.68
N ALA A 100 8.61 -2.89 -5.90
CA ALA A 100 10.03 -2.78 -6.25
C ALA A 100 10.25 -1.57 -7.15
N THR A 101 11.50 -1.11 -7.18
CA THR A 101 12.00 -0.10 -8.09
C THR A 101 13.28 -0.58 -8.76
N TRP A 102 13.60 0.03 -9.88
CA TRP A 102 14.88 -0.16 -10.57
C TRP A 102 15.30 1.15 -11.21
N GLY A 103 16.58 1.50 -11.11
CA GLY A 103 17.15 2.74 -11.65
C GLY A 103 18.13 2.45 -12.78
N ALA A 104 17.82 2.94 -14.00
CA ALA A 104 18.71 2.96 -15.16
C ALA A 104 18.24 4.07 -16.13
N PRO A 105 19.12 4.63 -16.99
CA PRO A 105 18.69 5.47 -18.10
C PRO A 105 17.61 4.77 -18.93
N ALA A 106 16.66 5.50 -19.47
CA ALA A 106 15.51 4.93 -20.19
C ALA A 106 15.96 4.10 -21.41
N GLU A 107 16.96 4.60 -22.15
CA GLU A 107 17.56 3.95 -23.30
C GLU A 107 18.31 2.64 -22.97
N ASP A 108 18.82 2.52 -21.75
CA ASP A 108 19.59 1.37 -21.27
C ASP A 108 18.82 0.53 -20.23
N HIS A 109 17.51 0.82 -20.03
CA HIS A 109 16.73 0.14 -19.01
C HIS A 109 16.51 -1.33 -19.39
N PRO A 110 17.00 -2.31 -18.59
CA PRO A 110 16.83 -3.72 -18.93
C PRO A 110 15.36 -4.13 -18.96
N VAL A 111 14.94 -4.86 -20.00
CA VAL A 111 13.55 -5.33 -20.14
C VAL A 111 13.16 -6.24 -18.98
N GLU A 112 14.09 -7.08 -18.51
CA GLU A 112 13.86 -7.97 -17.36
C GLU A 112 13.62 -7.19 -16.05
N ALA A 113 14.27 -6.04 -15.89
CA ALA A 113 14.03 -5.16 -14.74
C ALA A 113 12.67 -4.45 -14.86
N TRP A 114 12.29 -4.04 -16.06
CA TRP A 114 10.96 -3.52 -16.37
C TRP A 114 9.89 -4.56 -16.03
N ASP A 115 10.01 -5.78 -16.56
CA ASP A 115 9.06 -6.86 -16.35
C ASP A 115 8.92 -7.19 -14.85
N LYS A 116 10.03 -7.26 -14.13
CA LYS A 116 10.03 -7.50 -12.69
C LYS A 116 9.26 -6.42 -11.92
N VAL A 117 9.45 -5.15 -12.26
CA VAL A 117 8.74 -4.03 -11.62
C VAL A 117 7.25 -4.07 -11.95
N MET A 118 6.90 -4.24 -13.22
CA MET A 118 5.51 -4.30 -13.67
C MET A 118 4.78 -5.53 -13.12
N ASN A 119 5.45 -6.68 -13.09
CA ASN A 119 4.87 -7.91 -12.54
C ASN A 119 4.53 -7.75 -11.05
N LEU A 120 5.45 -7.20 -10.24
CA LEU A 120 5.20 -7.04 -8.81
C LEU A 120 4.22 -5.90 -8.51
N ASN A 121 4.46 -4.71 -9.09
CA ASN A 121 3.75 -3.49 -8.71
C ASN A 121 2.35 -3.37 -9.34
N VAL A 122 2.09 -4.05 -10.48
CA VAL A 122 0.83 -3.94 -11.22
C VAL A 122 0.12 -5.29 -11.29
N ARG A 123 0.74 -6.30 -11.92
CA ARG A 123 0.12 -7.61 -12.08
C ARG A 123 -0.18 -8.27 -10.73
N GLY A 124 0.74 -8.18 -9.77
CA GLY A 124 0.54 -8.71 -8.42
C GLY A 124 -0.65 -8.07 -7.70
N TYR A 125 -0.80 -6.75 -7.80
CA TYR A 125 -1.95 -6.03 -7.23
C TYR A 125 -3.27 -6.49 -7.86
N PHE A 126 -3.29 -6.64 -9.20
CA PHE A 126 -4.46 -7.13 -9.92
C PHE A 126 -4.86 -8.53 -9.44
N ILE A 127 -3.95 -9.50 -9.44
CA ILE A 127 -4.24 -10.89 -9.09
C ILE A 127 -4.73 -11.00 -7.64
N LEU A 128 -4.05 -10.33 -6.69
CA LEU A 128 -4.44 -10.38 -5.29
C LEU A 128 -5.80 -9.71 -5.05
N SER A 129 -6.04 -8.55 -5.66
CA SER A 129 -7.34 -7.88 -5.57
C SER A 129 -8.46 -8.75 -6.15
N GLN A 130 -8.22 -9.40 -7.30
CA GLN A 130 -9.16 -10.32 -7.93
C GLN A 130 -9.49 -11.50 -7.03
N GLU A 131 -8.48 -12.15 -6.45
CA GLU A 131 -8.66 -13.33 -5.60
C GLU A 131 -9.40 -12.97 -4.32
N VAL A 132 -8.98 -11.89 -3.63
CA VAL A 132 -9.64 -11.41 -2.41
C VAL A 132 -11.09 -10.97 -2.69
N ALA A 133 -11.33 -10.27 -3.80
CA ALA A 133 -12.68 -9.86 -4.16
C ALA A 133 -13.60 -11.07 -4.41
N LYS A 134 -13.15 -12.04 -5.19
CA LYS A 134 -13.91 -13.27 -5.48
C LYS A 134 -14.22 -14.10 -4.24
N LEU A 135 -13.22 -14.31 -3.39
CA LEU A 135 -13.34 -15.20 -2.24
C LEU A 135 -14.05 -14.54 -1.05
N SER A 136 -13.92 -13.24 -0.88
CA SER A 136 -14.34 -12.56 0.33
C SER A 136 -15.27 -11.37 0.09
N MET A 137 -14.88 -10.37 -0.67
CA MET A 137 -15.56 -9.07 -0.67
C MET A 137 -16.86 -9.08 -1.47
N ILE A 138 -16.86 -9.60 -2.70
CA ILE A 138 -18.04 -9.65 -3.58
C ILE A 138 -19.16 -10.49 -2.96
N PRO A 139 -18.91 -11.74 -2.45
CA PRO A 139 -19.98 -12.53 -1.85
C PRO A 139 -20.64 -11.89 -0.63
N ARG A 140 -19.92 -10.97 0.05
CA ARG A 140 -20.41 -10.29 1.25
C ARG A 140 -20.96 -8.88 0.97
N GLY A 141 -20.81 -8.37 -0.25
CA GLY A 141 -21.24 -7.02 -0.61
C GLY A 141 -20.49 -5.90 0.15
N LYS A 142 -19.25 -6.13 0.55
CA LYS A 142 -18.42 -5.14 1.27
C LYS A 142 -16.93 -5.43 1.16
N GLY A 143 -16.12 -4.40 1.09
CA GLY A 143 -14.66 -4.49 1.10
C GLY A 143 -13.99 -3.13 1.03
N ARG A 144 -12.71 -3.08 1.41
CA ARG A 144 -11.85 -1.91 1.35
C ARG A 144 -10.52 -2.29 0.72
N ILE A 145 -10.16 -1.68 -0.39
CA ILE A 145 -8.87 -1.90 -1.06
C ILE A 145 -8.08 -0.60 -1.07
N LEU A 146 -6.89 -0.66 -0.48
CA LEU A 146 -5.92 0.42 -0.43
C LEU A 146 -4.73 0.04 -1.30
N ASN A 147 -4.49 0.78 -2.37
CA ASN A 147 -3.34 0.60 -3.25
C ASN A 147 -2.26 1.62 -2.90
N VAL A 148 -1.05 1.16 -2.63
CA VAL A 148 0.09 2.07 -2.43
C VAL A 148 0.70 2.40 -3.78
N ALA A 149 0.35 3.59 -4.31
CA ALA A 149 0.96 4.17 -5.49
C ALA A 149 2.25 4.93 -5.13
N SER A 150 2.43 6.13 -5.61
CA SER A 150 3.52 7.07 -5.31
C SER A 150 3.23 8.40 -5.99
N ILE A 151 3.81 9.50 -5.51
CA ILE A 151 3.86 10.75 -6.28
C ILE A 151 4.57 10.57 -7.63
N ALA A 152 5.49 9.61 -7.73
CA ALA A 152 6.13 9.20 -8.98
C ALA A 152 5.15 8.65 -10.03
N GLY A 153 3.94 8.28 -9.66
CA GLY A 153 2.86 7.90 -10.57
C GLY A 153 1.96 9.07 -11.00
N LEU A 154 2.15 10.25 -10.42
CA LEU A 154 1.36 11.45 -10.70
C LEU A 154 2.03 12.38 -11.71
N ALA A 155 3.36 12.33 -11.78
CA ALA A 155 4.19 13.15 -12.67
C ALA A 155 5.48 12.41 -13.04
N GLY A 156 6.24 12.98 -13.97
CA GLY A 156 7.62 12.54 -14.25
C GLY A 156 8.57 12.91 -13.11
N ASN A 157 9.63 12.13 -12.95
CA ASN A 157 10.71 12.44 -12.01
C ASN A 157 11.79 13.32 -12.65
N PRO A 158 12.58 14.04 -11.83
CA PRO A 158 13.81 14.67 -12.29
C PRO A 158 14.76 13.66 -12.95
N SER A 159 15.56 14.12 -13.91
CA SER A 159 16.43 13.27 -14.74
C SER A 159 17.43 12.41 -13.94
N GLU A 160 17.75 12.80 -12.72
CA GLU A 160 18.67 12.10 -11.83
C GLU A 160 18.09 10.81 -11.24
N MET A 161 16.76 10.66 -11.21
CA MET A 161 16.10 9.50 -10.57
C MET A 161 16.04 8.26 -11.45
N LYS A 162 15.94 8.42 -12.77
CA LYS A 162 16.04 7.35 -13.79
C LYS A 162 15.23 6.07 -13.46
N THR A 163 13.97 6.22 -13.03
CA THR A 163 13.13 5.11 -12.56
C THR A 163 11.88 4.90 -13.43
N ILE A 164 12.05 4.84 -14.75
CA ILE A 164 10.95 4.82 -15.71
C ILE A 164 9.94 3.70 -15.45
N ALA A 165 10.39 2.46 -15.20
CA ALA A 165 9.50 1.34 -14.90
C ALA A 165 8.68 1.57 -13.63
N TYR A 166 9.30 2.12 -12.58
CA TYR A 166 8.62 2.44 -11.33
C TYR A 166 7.54 3.51 -11.53
N ASN A 167 7.88 4.63 -12.17
CA ASN A 167 6.93 5.71 -12.47
C ASN A 167 5.74 5.17 -13.26
N THR A 168 6.00 4.42 -14.34
CA THR A 168 4.96 3.82 -15.16
C THR A 168 4.08 2.87 -14.33
N SER A 169 4.68 2.01 -13.50
CA SER A 169 3.93 1.10 -12.65
C SER A 169 3.03 1.83 -11.64
N LYS A 170 3.53 2.92 -11.05
CA LYS A 170 2.76 3.70 -10.06
C LYS A 170 1.66 4.54 -10.71
N GLY A 171 1.87 5.04 -11.93
CA GLY A 171 0.82 5.63 -12.75
C GLY A 171 -0.27 4.61 -13.13
N ALA A 172 0.15 3.38 -13.49
CA ALA A 172 -0.79 2.28 -13.73
C ALA A 172 -1.62 1.96 -12.48
N VAL A 173 -1.03 1.93 -11.27
CA VAL A 173 -1.76 1.71 -10.00
C VAL A 173 -2.79 2.80 -9.73
N VAL A 174 -2.49 4.06 -10.03
CA VAL A 174 -3.47 5.17 -9.88
C VAL A 174 -4.68 4.94 -10.79
N ASN A 175 -4.47 4.58 -12.06
CA ASN A 175 -5.59 4.32 -12.98
C ASN A 175 -6.30 3.00 -12.69
N PHE A 176 -5.58 1.95 -12.28
CA PHE A 176 -6.13 0.68 -11.80
C PHE A 176 -7.10 0.88 -10.62
N THR A 177 -6.75 1.78 -9.69
CA THR A 177 -7.62 2.15 -8.57
C THR A 177 -8.96 2.70 -9.04
N ARG A 178 -8.97 3.57 -10.06
CA ARG A 178 -10.20 4.14 -10.64
C ARG A 178 -11.02 3.07 -11.36
N ALA A 179 -10.36 2.23 -12.15
CA ALA A 179 -11.04 1.18 -12.90
C ALA A 179 -11.76 0.20 -11.96
N LEU A 180 -11.06 -0.33 -10.94
CA LEU A 180 -11.68 -1.22 -9.95
C LEU A 180 -12.78 -0.54 -9.14
N ALA A 181 -12.63 0.73 -8.78
CA ALA A 181 -13.68 1.47 -8.08
C ALA A 181 -14.96 1.56 -8.90
N GLY A 182 -14.83 1.76 -10.21
CA GLY A 182 -15.96 1.78 -11.14
C GLY A 182 -16.66 0.43 -11.27
N GLU A 183 -15.86 -0.65 -11.41
CA GLU A 183 -16.42 -2.00 -11.60
C GLU A 183 -16.98 -2.60 -10.31
N TRP A 184 -16.36 -2.35 -9.15
CA TRP A 184 -16.71 -3.04 -7.91
C TRP A 184 -17.51 -2.18 -6.91
N GLY A 185 -17.83 -0.94 -7.27
CA GLY A 185 -18.66 -0.07 -6.45
C GLY A 185 -20.05 -0.66 -6.22
N GLU A 186 -20.66 -1.33 -7.22
CA GLU A 186 -21.95 -2.02 -7.09
C GLU A 186 -21.93 -3.17 -6.07
N HIS A 187 -20.74 -3.73 -5.78
CA HIS A 187 -20.54 -4.76 -4.76
C HIS A 187 -20.20 -4.17 -3.37
N GLY A 188 -20.37 -2.86 -3.15
CA GLY A 188 -20.05 -2.22 -1.88
C GLY A 188 -18.56 -2.17 -1.53
N ILE A 189 -17.69 -2.33 -2.53
CA ILE A 189 -16.23 -2.30 -2.38
C ILE A 189 -15.73 -0.90 -2.72
N THR A 190 -14.98 -0.28 -1.81
CA THR A 190 -14.23 0.94 -2.12
C THR A 190 -12.79 0.63 -2.45
N VAL A 191 -12.25 1.32 -3.46
CA VAL A 191 -10.86 1.16 -3.89
C VAL A 191 -10.22 2.54 -3.97
N ASN A 192 -9.19 2.78 -3.16
CA ASN A 192 -8.49 4.06 -3.11
C ASN A 192 -6.98 3.88 -3.14
N ALA A 193 -6.24 4.91 -3.53
CA ALA A 193 -4.78 4.90 -3.55
C ALA A 193 -4.18 5.92 -2.58
N ILE A 194 -3.11 5.52 -1.93
CA ILE A 194 -2.20 6.40 -1.20
C ILE A 194 -0.99 6.63 -2.10
N CYS A 195 -0.60 7.90 -2.29
CA CYS A 195 0.55 8.29 -3.09
C CYS A 195 1.61 8.92 -2.16
N PRO A 196 2.47 8.10 -1.51
CA PRO A 196 3.51 8.64 -0.65
C PRO A 196 4.54 9.45 -1.43
N GLY A 197 5.07 10.49 -0.79
CA GLY A 197 6.27 11.18 -1.19
C GLY A 197 7.54 10.45 -0.73
N PHE A 198 8.50 11.21 -0.22
CA PHE A 198 9.76 10.66 0.26
C PHE A 198 9.66 10.31 1.75
N PHE A 199 9.77 9.02 2.03
CA PHE A 199 9.84 8.44 3.37
C PHE A 199 11.16 7.70 3.53
N PRO A 200 11.87 7.81 4.66
CA PRO A 200 13.04 6.98 4.94
C PRO A 200 12.64 5.50 4.95
N SER A 201 13.26 4.72 4.08
CA SER A 201 12.99 3.29 3.95
C SER A 201 14.17 2.59 3.27
N LYS A 202 14.22 1.26 3.35
CA LYS A 202 15.23 0.50 2.60
C LYS A 202 15.20 0.77 1.08
N MET A 203 14.03 1.08 0.54
CA MET A 203 13.87 1.40 -0.89
C MET A 203 14.44 2.76 -1.26
N THR A 204 14.33 3.75 -0.36
CA THR A 204 14.76 5.14 -0.59
C THR A 204 16.16 5.43 -0.07
N TYR A 205 16.77 4.49 0.70
CA TYR A 205 18.07 4.69 1.34
C TYR A 205 19.16 5.15 0.36
N GLY A 206 19.38 4.40 -0.74
CA GLY A 206 20.38 4.77 -1.74
C GLY A 206 20.11 6.10 -2.45
N LEU A 207 18.84 6.50 -2.57
CA LEU A 207 18.45 7.78 -3.13
C LEU A 207 18.73 8.91 -2.11
N LEU A 208 18.42 8.70 -0.85
CA LEU A 208 18.69 9.65 0.24
C LEU A 208 20.19 9.86 0.44
N GLU A 209 21.00 8.79 0.34
CA GLU A 209 22.47 8.92 0.37
C GLU A 209 23.01 9.72 -0.83
N LYS A 210 22.49 9.45 -2.03
CA LYS A 210 22.96 10.10 -3.27
C LYS A 210 22.56 11.56 -3.38
N LEU A 211 21.32 11.91 -3.03
CA LEU A 211 20.76 13.26 -3.22
C LEU A 211 20.84 14.12 -1.95
N GLY A 212 21.03 13.50 -0.78
CA GLY A 212 21.01 14.16 0.53
C GLY A 212 19.59 14.29 1.10
N ALA A 213 19.37 13.79 2.31
CA ALA A 213 18.07 13.85 3.00
C ALA A 213 17.61 15.30 3.20
N ASP A 214 18.52 16.20 3.61
CA ASP A 214 18.23 17.61 3.83
C ASP A 214 17.79 18.33 2.55
N LYS A 215 18.42 18.00 1.43
CA LYS A 215 18.06 18.57 0.11
C LYS A 215 16.66 18.10 -0.30
N MET A 216 16.35 16.82 -0.09
CA MET A 216 15.02 16.28 -0.40
C MET A 216 13.95 16.86 0.52
N ALA A 217 14.24 17.00 1.81
CA ALA A 217 13.35 17.67 2.76
C ALA A 217 13.12 19.13 2.39
N ALA A 218 14.18 19.86 1.98
CA ALA A 218 14.08 21.24 1.53
C ALA A 218 13.24 21.42 0.24
N GLY A 219 13.10 20.39 -0.57
CA GLY A 219 12.23 20.38 -1.76
C GLY A 219 10.73 20.28 -1.44
N ALA A 220 10.37 19.82 -0.23
CA ALA A 220 8.98 19.75 0.19
C ALA A 220 8.52 21.08 0.81
N PRO A 221 7.30 21.58 0.53
CA PRO A 221 6.72 22.74 1.22
C PRO A 221 6.77 22.63 2.74
N LEU A 222 6.52 21.45 3.32
CA LEU A 222 6.60 21.21 4.76
C LEU A 222 8.02 21.05 5.31
N ARG A 223 9.05 21.14 4.44
CA ARG A 223 10.49 21.13 4.80
C ARG A 223 10.92 19.90 5.62
N ARG A 224 10.24 18.77 5.45
CA ARG A 224 10.61 17.50 6.08
C ARG A 224 10.31 16.30 5.16
N LEU A 225 10.94 15.19 5.42
CA LEU A 225 10.54 13.89 4.90
C LEU A 225 9.32 13.38 5.68
N GLY A 226 8.62 12.38 5.11
CA GLY A 226 7.59 11.66 5.84
C GLY A 226 8.18 10.81 6.96
N ASP A 227 7.40 10.56 7.99
CA ASP A 227 7.77 9.74 9.15
C ASP A 227 6.81 8.55 9.36
N ASP A 228 6.97 7.84 10.47
CA ASP A 228 6.24 6.60 10.76
C ASP A 228 4.75 6.82 11.09
N GLU A 229 4.28 8.05 11.21
CA GLU A 229 2.89 8.38 11.57
C GLU A 229 2.09 8.96 10.40
N ASP A 230 2.76 9.57 9.41
CA ASP A 230 2.11 10.35 8.36
C ASP A 230 1.09 9.59 7.50
N LEU A 231 1.24 8.27 7.36
CA LEU A 231 0.29 7.43 6.60
C LEU A 231 -0.84 6.85 7.45
N LYS A 232 -0.71 6.84 8.79
CA LYS A 232 -1.63 6.15 9.70
C LYS A 232 -3.07 6.64 9.56
N GLY A 233 -3.27 7.95 9.67
CA GLY A 233 -4.62 8.55 9.61
C GLY A 233 -5.34 8.27 8.30
N LEU A 234 -4.64 8.40 7.16
CA LEU A 234 -5.22 8.14 5.84
C LEU A 234 -5.51 6.65 5.62
N ALA A 235 -4.64 5.75 6.08
CA ALA A 235 -4.87 4.32 5.99
C ALA A 235 -6.15 3.91 6.73
N VAL A 236 -6.35 4.39 7.97
CA VAL A 236 -7.56 4.11 8.75
C VAL A 236 -8.80 4.77 8.12
N LEU A 237 -8.69 5.99 7.58
CA LEU A 237 -9.80 6.65 6.86
C LEU A 237 -10.28 5.78 5.69
N PHE A 238 -9.39 5.34 4.81
CA PHE A 238 -9.78 4.56 3.64
C PHE A 238 -10.24 3.14 3.98
N ALA A 239 -9.77 2.57 5.09
CA ALA A 239 -10.14 1.22 5.53
C ALA A 239 -11.47 1.18 6.30
N SER A 240 -11.92 2.30 6.86
CA SER A 240 -13.04 2.35 7.81
C SER A 240 -14.34 2.84 7.18
N GLU A 241 -15.40 2.84 7.99
CA GLU A 241 -16.70 3.41 7.63
C GLU A 241 -16.69 4.95 7.51
N ALA A 242 -15.64 5.61 8.01
CA ALA A 242 -15.42 7.03 7.79
C ALA A 242 -15.17 7.34 6.30
N GLY A 243 -14.52 6.40 5.59
CA GLY A 243 -14.23 6.48 4.16
C GLY A 243 -15.27 5.82 3.24
N LYS A 244 -16.41 5.34 3.74
CA LYS A 244 -17.38 4.52 2.98
C LYS A 244 -17.96 5.16 1.71
N HIS A 245 -17.85 6.47 1.56
CA HIS A 245 -18.30 7.21 0.37
C HIS A 245 -17.14 7.78 -0.44
N ILE A 246 -15.90 7.30 -0.16
CA ILE A 246 -14.68 7.66 -0.87
C ILE A 246 -14.24 6.43 -1.68
N THR A 247 -14.30 6.50 -3.00
CA THR A 247 -13.83 5.44 -3.90
C THR A 247 -13.26 6.03 -5.18
N GLY A 248 -12.30 5.35 -5.81
CA GLY A 248 -11.63 5.80 -7.02
C GLY A 248 -10.70 6.99 -6.81
N GLN A 249 -10.44 7.37 -5.56
CA GLN A 249 -9.61 8.53 -5.23
C GLN A 249 -8.16 8.13 -4.98
N TRP A 250 -7.29 9.09 -5.17
CA TRP A 250 -5.90 9.03 -4.72
C TRP A 250 -5.58 10.27 -3.89
N LEU A 251 -4.75 10.10 -2.87
CA LEU A 251 -4.27 11.22 -2.07
C LEU A 251 -2.76 11.14 -1.90
N ALA A 252 -2.09 12.25 -2.24
CA ALA A 252 -0.66 12.40 -1.98
C ALA A 252 -0.43 12.69 -0.49
N VAL A 253 0.56 11.99 0.09
CA VAL A 253 1.08 12.24 1.44
C VAL A 253 2.57 12.49 1.26
N ASP A 254 2.94 13.72 0.95
CA ASP A 254 4.24 14.06 0.39
C ASP A 254 4.81 15.40 0.87
N GLY A 255 4.22 15.99 1.90
CA GLY A 255 4.62 17.30 2.39
C GLY A 255 4.40 18.45 1.41
N GLY A 256 3.55 18.23 0.38
CA GLY A 256 3.18 19.21 -0.63
C GLY A 256 4.06 19.20 -1.88
N VAL A 257 4.98 18.25 -2.03
CA VAL A 257 5.89 18.15 -3.19
C VAL A 257 5.13 18.14 -4.51
N SER A 258 4.06 17.35 -4.62
CA SER A 258 3.28 17.25 -5.86
C SER A 258 2.26 18.39 -6.07
N ALA A 259 2.09 19.28 -5.08
CA ALA A 259 1.12 20.38 -5.15
C ALA A 259 1.69 21.67 -5.76
N ILE A 260 3.01 21.76 -5.93
CA ILE A 260 3.69 22.95 -6.45
C ILE A 260 4.25 22.71 -7.85
N ILE A 261 4.23 23.74 -8.70
CA ILE A 261 4.82 23.72 -10.04
C ILE A 261 6.28 24.16 -9.93
N GLY A 262 7.20 23.36 -10.45
CA GLY A 262 8.62 23.73 -10.58
C GLY A 262 9.42 23.64 -9.27
N GLY A 263 9.03 22.74 -8.38
CA GLY A 263 9.82 22.40 -7.19
C GLY A 263 11.00 21.48 -7.49
#